data_008b780a4a76399eaf0914e566677698
#
_entry.id   008b780a4a76399eaf0914e566677698
#
_cell.length_a   1.000
_cell.length_b   1.000
_cell.length_c   1.000
_cell.angle_alpha   90.00
_cell.angle_beta   90.00
_cell.angle_gamma   90.00
#
_symmetry.space_group_name_H-M   'P 1'
#
loop_
_entity.id
_entity.type
_entity.pdbx_description
1 polymer ?
#
loop_
_entity_poly.entity_id
_entity_poly.type
_entity_poly.pdbx_seq_one_letter_code
_entity_poly.pdbx_strand_id
1 'polypeptide(L)'
;FTEIKVEEELYEALIYSNIKEEEKLKKIDDILNLLQLGHLRKSHPYDLSGGEQQRLALGKILLTEPKILLLDEPTKGLDPFFKSILSDILCELKERGVTILMVTHDIEFCAEHGDTCAMFFDGGIVTQDTSRVFFGGNNFYTTSANRMSRHVFENAITYKDVVDLCDKNMM
;
A
#
# COMPACT_ATOMS: atom_id res chain seq x y z
N PHE A 1 -11.21 -5.58 16.10
CA PHE A 1 -12.17 -6.54 15.56
C PHE A 1 -13.23 -6.84 16.60
N THR A 2 -14.48 -6.92 16.20
CA THR A 2 -15.66 -7.08 17.07
C THR A 2 -16.36 -8.41 16.84
N GLU A 3 -16.21 -9.00 15.68
CA GLU A 3 -16.88 -10.22 15.26
C GLU A 3 -16.05 -11.48 15.53
N ILE A 4 -16.72 -12.65 15.56
CA ILE A 4 -16.12 -13.95 15.86
C ILE A 4 -15.43 -14.56 14.64
N LYS A 5 -15.87 -14.19 13.43
CA LYS A 5 -15.31 -14.71 12.18
C LYS A 5 -14.84 -13.59 11.26
N VAL A 6 -13.82 -13.89 10.46
CA VAL A 6 -13.31 -12.99 9.42
C VAL A 6 -14.41 -12.53 8.46
N GLU A 7 -15.27 -13.43 8.01
CA GLU A 7 -16.39 -13.08 7.11
C GLU A 7 -17.41 -12.15 7.76
N GLU A 8 -17.69 -12.35 9.04
CA GLU A 8 -18.62 -11.51 9.80
C GLU A 8 -18.03 -10.11 10.02
N GLU A 9 -16.73 -10.03 10.28
CA GLU A 9 -16.00 -8.78 10.42
C GLU A 9 -16.01 -7.95 9.13
N LEU A 10 -15.91 -8.60 7.96
CA LEU A 10 -16.06 -7.94 6.66
C LEU A 10 -17.52 -7.54 6.38
N TYR A 11 -18.47 -8.38 6.78
CA TYR A 11 -19.89 -8.10 6.61
C TYR A 11 -20.32 -6.86 7.40
N GLU A 12 -19.76 -6.66 8.60
CA GLU A 12 -20.00 -5.47 9.43
C GLU A 12 -19.76 -4.16 8.66
N ALA A 13 -18.72 -4.11 7.83
CA ALA A 13 -18.42 -2.93 7.01
C ALA A 13 -19.54 -2.59 5.99
N LEU A 14 -20.39 -3.55 5.66
CA LEU A 14 -21.48 -3.40 4.70
C LEU A 14 -22.87 -3.33 5.34
N ILE A 15 -23.00 -3.37 6.67
CA ILE A 15 -24.31 -3.38 7.37
C ILE A 15 -25.19 -2.20 6.95
N TYR A 16 -24.60 -1.01 6.86
CA TYR A 16 -25.32 0.23 6.55
C TYR A 16 -25.35 0.55 5.05
N SER A 17 -24.82 -0.33 4.19
CA SER A 17 -24.89 -0.15 2.75
C SER A 17 -26.29 -0.51 2.21
N ASN A 18 -26.78 0.26 1.24
CA ASN A 18 -28.09 0.01 0.59
C ASN A 18 -28.02 -1.02 -0.55
N ILE A 19 -27.02 -1.91 -0.55
CA ILE A 19 -26.86 -2.95 -1.57
C ILE A 19 -27.58 -4.24 -1.13
N LYS A 20 -27.97 -5.06 -2.13
CA LYS A 20 -28.66 -6.33 -1.89
C LYS A 20 -27.75 -7.33 -1.18
N GLU A 21 -28.34 -8.24 -0.42
CA GLU A 21 -27.62 -9.25 0.35
C GLU A 21 -26.70 -10.12 -0.52
N GLU A 22 -27.16 -10.56 -1.68
CA GLU A 22 -26.35 -11.31 -2.63
C GLU A 22 -25.10 -10.54 -3.10
N GLU A 23 -25.24 -9.23 -3.27
CA GLU A 23 -24.14 -8.36 -3.67
C GLU A 23 -23.13 -8.16 -2.52
N LYS A 24 -23.61 -8.06 -1.27
CA LYS A 24 -22.73 -8.00 -0.08
C LYS A 24 -21.86 -9.25 0.00
N LEU A 25 -22.47 -10.42 -0.10
CA LEU A 25 -21.73 -11.68 -0.05
C LEU A 25 -20.71 -11.80 -1.17
N LYS A 26 -21.06 -11.38 -2.38
CA LYS A 26 -20.13 -11.36 -3.51
C LYS A 26 -18.93 -10.42 -3.24
N LYS A 27 -19.17 -9.20 -2.75
CA LYS A 27 -18.10 -8.25 -2.41
C LYS A 27 -17.17 -8.81 -1.34
N ILE A 28 -17.71 -9.53 -0.35
CA ILE A 28 -16.90 -10.19 0.69
C ILE A 28 -16.05 -11.30 0.06
N ASP A 29 -16.61 -12.11 -0.83
CA ASP A 29 -15.86 -13.17 -1.51
C ASP A 29 -14.73 -12.57 -2.37
N ASP A 30 -15.01 -11.50 -3.12
CA ASP A 30 -14.01 -10.80 -3.94
C ASP A 30 -12.86 -10.23 -3.08
N ILE A 31 -13.19 -9.60 -1.95
CA ILE A 31 -12.18 -9.07 -1.01
C ILE A 31 -11.37 -10.19 -0.35
N LEU A 32 -12.01 -11.28 0.09
CA LEU A 32 -11.30 -12.42 0.67
C LEU A 32 -10.31 -13.04 -0.31
N ASN A 33 -10.67 -13.13 -1.57
CA ASN A 33 -9.79 -13.62 -2.63
C ASN A 33 -8.65 -12.63 -2.92
N LEU A 34 -8.95 -11.33 -3.09
CA LEU A 34 -7.96 -10.29 -3.32
C LEU A 34 -6.89 -10.26 -2.23
N LEU A 35 -7.31 -10.36 -0.97
CA LEU A 35 -6.43 -10.29 0.19
C LEU A 35 -5.88 -11.66 0.62
N GLN A 36 -6.18 -12.72 -0.12
CA GLN A 36 -5.75 -14.10 0.15
C GLN A 36 -6.13 -14.58 1.57
N LEU A 37 -7.31 -14.20 2.03
CA LEU A 37 -7.87 -14.59 3.32
C LEU A 37 -8.96 -15.67 3.23
N GLY A 38 -9.25 -16.19 2.04
CA GLY A 38 -10.34 -17.14 1.82
C GLY A 38 -10.27 -18.39 2.70
N HIS A 39 -9.05 -18.91 2.94
CA HIS A 39 -8.82 -20.07 3.81
C HIS A 39 -9.04 -19.78 5.30
N LEU A 40 -9.04 -18.51 5.70
CA LEU A 40 -9.26 -18.02 7.07
C LEU A 40 -10.67 -17.48 7.30
N ARG A 41 -11.56 -17.61 6.33
CA ARG A 41 -12.92 -17.06 6.33
C ARG A 41 -13.69 -17.31 7.64
N LYS A 42 -13.53 -18.51 8.22
CA LYS A 42 -14.23 -18.94 9.45
C LYS A 42 -13.37 -18.85 10.71
N SER A 43 -12.13 -18.40 10.58
CA SER A 43 -11.22 -18.22 11.72
C SER A 43 -11.60 -16.98 12.51
N HIS A 44 -11.24 -16.97 13.79
CA HIS A 44 -11.41 -15.79 14.63
C HIS A 44 -10.38 -14.72 14.21
N PRO A 45 -10.74 -13.43 14.07
CA PRO A 45 -9.81 -12.38 13.64
C PRO A 45 -8.54 -12.27 14.49
N TYR A 46 -8.62 -12.54 15.79
CA TYR A 46 -7.45 -12.52 16.69
C TYR A 46 -6.55 -13.75 16.59
N ASP A 47 -6.98 -14.81 15.91
CA ASP A 47 -6.15 -16.00 15.64
C ASP A 47 -5.26 -15.80 14.40
N LEU A 48 -5.48 -14.72 13.64
CA LEU A 48 -4.71 -14.35 12.47
C LEU A 48 -3.32 -13.82 12.86
N SER A 49 -2.32 -14.07 12.03
CA SER A 49 -1.02 -13.39 12.13
C SER A 49 -1.16 -11.88 11.96
N GLY A 50 -0.18 -11.11 12.43
CA GLY A 50 -0.23 -9.64 12.34
C GLY A 50 -0.44 -9.13 10.91
N GLY A 51 0.23 -9.76 9.91
CA GLY A 51 0.04 -9.43 8.50
C GLY A 51 -1.36 -9.77 7.98
N GLU A 52 -1.96 -10.88 8.40
CA GLU A 52 -3.33 -11.26 8.05
C GLU A 52 -4.36 -10.34 8.69
N GLN A 53 -4.14 -9.93 9.94
CA GLN A 53 -4.98 -8.94 10.62
C GLN A 53 -4.95 -7.59 9.88
N GLN A 54 -3.76 -7.16 9.44
CA GLN A 54 -3.61 -5.92 8.67
C GLN A 54 -4.33 -6.00 7.32
N ARG A 55 -4.25 -7.15 6.64
CA ARG A 55 -5.01 -7.41 5.40
C ARG A 55 -6.52 -7.37 5.64
N LEU A 56 -6.98 -8.00 6.72
CA LEU A 56 -8.40 -7.97 7.09
C LEU A 56 -8.89 -6.54 7.36
N ALA A 57 -8.11 -5.74 8.10
CA ALA A 57 -8.42 -4.34 8.36
C ALA A 57 -8.48 -3.52 7.07
N LEU A 58 -7.55 -3.73 6.14
CA LEU A 58 -7.59 -3.12 4.81
C LEU A 58 -8.86 -3.51 4.06
N GLY A 59 -9.24 -4.79 4.08
CA GLY A 59 -10.47 -5.27 3.42
C GLY A 59 -11.74 -4.60 3.93
N LYS A 60 -11.85 -4.39 5.24
CA LYS A 60 -12.97 -3.64 5.82
C LYS A 60 -13.08 -2.24 5.25
N ILE A 61 -11.95 -1.55 5.14
CA ILE A 61 -11.92 -0.17 4.61
C ILE A 61 -12.27 -0.18 3.12
N LEU A 62 -11.72 -1.09 2.33
CA LEU A 62 -11.97 -1.17 0.89
C LEU A 62 -13.45 -1.42 0.57
N LEU A 63 -14.14 -2.23 1.38
CA LEU A 63 -15.58 -2.48 1.24
C LEU A 63 -16.44 -1.22 1.41
N THR A 64 -15.95 -0.20 2.11
CA THR A 64 -16.65 1.09 2.28
C THR A 64 -16.51 2.03 1.08
N GLU A 65 -15.71 1.67 0.07
CA GLU A 65 -15.46 2.48 -1.14
C GLU A 65 -15.06 3.94 -0.80
N PRO A 66 -13.98 4.15 -0.04
CA PRO A 66 -13.63 5.47 0.46
C PRO A 66 -13.17 6.38 -0.68
N LYS A 67 -13.43 7.69 -0.57
CA LYS A 67 -12.87 8.73 -1.46
C LYS A 67 -11.48 9.18 -1.03
N ILE A 68 -11.19 9.04 0.26
CA ILE A 68 -9.89 9.36 0.88
C ILE A 68 -9.48 8.18 1.72
N LEU A 69 -8.27 7.68 1.49
CA LEU A 69 -7.68 6.55 2.22
C LEU A 69 -6.47 7.04 3.00
N LEU A 70 -6.51 6.87 4.32
CA LEU A 70 -5.40 7.20 5.22
C LEU A 70 -4.76 5.91 5.70
N LEU A 71 -3.45 5.77 5.47
CA LEU A 71 -2.68 4.57 5.79
C LEU A 71 -1.50 4.93 6.69
N ASP A 72 -1.40 4.25 7.82
CA ASP A 72 -0.27 4.37 8.74
C ASP A 72 0.53 3.06 8.73
N GLU A 73 1.78 3.15 8.26
CA GLU A 73 2.71 2.02 8.11
C GLU A 73 2.11 0.78 7.41
N PRO A 74 1.44 0.93 6.23
CA PRO A 74 0.70 -0.17 5.62
C PRO A 74 1.58 -1.31 5.10
N THR A 75 2.88 -1.08 4.92
CA THR A 75 3.85 -2.09 4.46
C THR A 75 4.53 -2.85 5.61
N LYS A 76 4.33 -2.40 6.85
CA LYS A 76 4.96 -2.99 8.03
C LYS A 76 4.47 -4.42 8.27
N GLY A 77 5.41 -5.36 8.40
CA GLY A 77 5.09 -6.76 8.66
C GLY A 77 4.53 -7.54 7.47
N LEU A 78 4.44 -6.91 6.30
CA LEU A 78 4.07 -7.59 5.06
C LEU A 78 5.29 -8.22 4.40
N ASP A 79 5.10 -9.43 3.87
CA ASP A 79 6.10 -10.07 3.00
C ASP A 79 6.17 -9.34 1.63
N PRO A 80 7.25 -9.54 0.85
CA PRO A 80 7.44 -8.87 -0.44
C PRO A 80 6.32 -9.15 -1.45
N PHE A 81 5.75 -10.35 -1.41
CA PHE A 81 4.66 -10.72 -2.32
C PHE A 81 3.40 -9.92 -2.00
N PHE A 82 3.05 -9.78 -0.71
CA PHE A 82 1.88 -9.01 -0.34
C PHE A 82 2.09 -7.49 -0.49
N LYS A 83 3.33 -7.01 -0.37
CA LYS A 83 3.65 -5.60 -0.73
C LYS A 83 3.33 -5.30 -2.20
N SER A 84 3.60 -6.25 -3.12
CA SER A 84 3.21 -6.11 -4.52
C SER A 84 1.69 -6.04 -4.70
N ILE A 85 0.94 -6.91 -4.02
CA ILE A 85 -0.53 -6.87 -4.06
C ILE A 85 -1.06 -5.54 -3.52
N LEU A 86 -0.52 -5.07 -2.39
CA LEU A 86 -0.90 -3.77 -1.82
C LEU A 86 -0.65 -2.64 -2.82
N SER A 87 0.51 -2.67 -3.50
CA SER A 87 0.85 -1.71 -4.55
C SER A 87 -0.21 -1.70 -5.66
N ASP A 88 -0.57 -2.87 -6.18
CA ASP A 88 -1.57 -2.99 -7.24
C ASP A 88 -2.94 -2.44 -6.80
N ILE A 89 -3.36 -2.75 -5.56
CA ILE A 89 -4.59 -2.22 -4.96
C ILE A 89 -4.54 -0.69 -4.89
N LEU A 90 -3.44 -0.11 -4.40
CA LEU A 90 -3.31 1.33 -4.26
C LEU A 90 -3.30 2.03 -5.63
N CYS A 91 -2.64 1.45 -6.64
CA CYS A 91 -2.67 1.94 -8.01
C CYS A 91 -4.10 1.93 -8.59
N GLU A 92 -4.83 0.82 -8.43
CA GLU A 92 -6.22 0.72 -8.90
C GLU A 92 -7.15 1.73 -8.21
N LEU A 93 -7.01 1.92 -6.89
CA LEU A 93 -7.79 2.92 -6.15
C LEU A 93 -7.49 4.34 -6.65
N LYS A 94 -6.23 4.65 -6.90
CA LYS A 94 -5.80 5.94 -7.46
C LYS A 94 -6.40 6.18 -8.85
N GLU A 95 -6.39 5.18 -9.73
CA GLU A 95 -7.03 5.26 -11.06
C GLU A 95 -8.54 5.50 -10.96
N ARG A 96 -9.19 4.99 -9.92
CA ARG A 96 -10.61 5.26 -9.61
C ARG A 96 -10.84 6.63 -8.96
N GLY A 97 -9.80 7.44 -8.75
CA GLY A 97 -9.88 8.78 -8.20
C GLY A 97 -9.88 8.85 -6.66
N VAL A 98 -9.47 7.79 -5.98
CA VAL A 98 -9.29 7.81 -4.52
C VAL A 98 -8.01 8.59 -4.18
N THR A 99 -8.13 9.54 -3.26
CA THR A 99 -6.96 10.23 -2.70
C THR A 99 -6.34 9.39 -1.60
N ILE A 100 -5.03 9.09 -1.72
CA ILE A 100 -4.32 8.25 -0.75
C ILE A 100 -3.28 9.10 -0.02
N LEU A 101 -3.35 9.12 1.30
CA LEU A 101 -2.32 9.67 2.18
C LEU A 101 -1.71 8.53 2.99
N MET A 102 -0.41 8.32 2.83
CA MET A 102 0.32 7.25 3.50
C MET A 102 1.45 7.81 4.35
N VAL A 103 1.58 7.34 5.57
CA VAL A 103 2.75 7.56 6.44
C VAL A 103 3.50 6.23 6.52
N THR A 104 4.80 6.24 6.21
CA THR A 104 5.62 5.01 6.25
C THR A 104 7.10 5.32 6.34
N HIS A 105 7.86 4.35 6.85
CA HIS A 105 9.33 4.32 6.80
C HIS A 105 9.87 3.50 5.62
N ASP A 106 9.01 2.92 4.80
CA ASP A 106 9.40 2.15 3.61
C ASP A 106 9.72 3.10 2.44
N ILE A 107 10.97 3.58 2.44
CA ILE A 107 11.48 4.54 1.46
C ILE A 107 11.36 3.99 0.03
N GLU A 108 11.67 2.70 -0.17
CA GLU A 108 11.61 2.04 -1.48
C GLU A 108 10.18 2.04 -2.01
N PHE A 109 9.22 1.68 -1.15
CA PHE A 109 7.80 1.69 -1.51
C PHE A 109 7.31 3.11 -1.86
N CYS A 110 7.71 4.12 -1.07
CA CYS A 110 7.40 5.53 -1.38
C CYS A 110 8.00 5.99 -2.70
N ALA A 111 9.23 5.63 -2.99
CA ALA A 111 9.92 6.02 -4.23
C ALA A 111 9.26 5.40 -5.46
N GLU A 112 8.75 4.17 -5.35
CA GLU A 112 8.14 3.44 -6.44
C GLU A 112 6.67 3.88 -6.71
N HIS A 113 5.91 4.22 -5.66
CA HIS A 113 4.45 4.40 -5.75
C HIS A 113 3.94 5.79 -5.39
N GLY A 114 4.75 6.60 -4.70
CA GLY A 114 4.36 7.96 -4.30
C GLY A 114 4.39 8.95 -5.47
N ASP A 115 3.35 9.76 -5.64
CA ASP A 115 3.37 10.90 -6.56
C ASP A 115 4.12 12.07 -5.95
N THR A 116 3.75 12.40 -4.71
CA THR A 116 4.34 13.46 -3.89
C THR A 116 4.80 12.87 -2.58
N CYS A 117 6.04 13.15 -2.21
CA CYS A 117 6.62 12.75 -0.94
C CYS A 117 6.92 13.97 -0.10
N ALA A 118 6.67 13.86 1.20
CA ALA A 118 6.97 14.91 2.17
C ALA A 118 7.74 14.32 3.35
N MET A 119 8.75 15.02 3.83
CA MET A 119 9.47 14.68 5.05
C MET A 119 8.89 15.48 6.22
N PHE A 120 8.38 14.75 7.21
CA PHE A 120 7.87 15.33 8.44
C PHE A 120 8.91 15.19 9.56
N PHE A 121 9.29 16.28 10.15
CA PHE A 121 10.27 16.31 11.25
C PHE A 121 9.97 17.48 12.20
N ASP A 122 10.09 17.24 13.49
CA ASP A 122 9.90 18.22 14.57
C ASP A 122 8.59 19.03 14.46
N GLY A 123 7.49 18.32 14.16
CA GLY A 123 6.14 18.92 14.09
C GLY A 123 5.83 19.66 12.78
N GLY A 124 6.70 19.61 11.76
CA GLY A 124 6.51 20.30 10.50
C GLY A 124 6.97 19.53 9.27
N ILE A 125 6.51 19.97 8.09
CA ILE A 125 7.01 19.48 6.81
C ILE A 125 8.31 20.23 6.49
N VAL A 126 9.42 19.48 6.43
CA VAL A 126 10.76 20.02 6.15
C VAL A 126 10.99 20.18 4.65
N THR A 127 10.51 19.23 3.87
CA THR A 127 10.59 19.26 2.41
C THR A 127 9.44 18.47 1.80
N GLN A 128 8.99 18.88 0.63
CA GLN A 128 7.94 18.22 -0.13
C GLN A 128 8.21 18.41 -1.61
N ASP A 129 8.16 17.32 -2.39
CA ASP A 129 8.30 17.37 -3.85
C ASP A 129 7.73 16.08 -4.47
N THR A 130 7.78 16.00 -5.80
CA THR A 130 7.53 14.74 -6.49
C THR A 130 8.52 13.67 -6.02
N SER A 131 8.12 12.40 -6.05
CA SER A 131 8.96 11.29 -5.59
C SER A 131 10.37 11.34 -6.24
N ARG A 132 10.46 11.62 -7.54
CA ARG A 132 11.74 11.67 -8.25
C ARG A 132 12.67 12.79 -7.75
N VAL A 133 12.15 13.99 -7.55
CA VAL A 133 12.92 15.13 -7.04
C VAL A 133 13.29 14.90 -5.57
N PHE A 134 12.31 14.43 -4.78
CA PHE A 134 12.50 14.17 -3.37
C PHE A 134 13.63 13.17 -3.08
N PHE A 135 13.62 12.01 -3.74
CA PHE A 135 14.63 10.95 -3.50
C PHE A 135 15.91 11.15 -4.30
N GLY A 136 15.86 11.77 -5.49
CA GLY A 136 17.03 12.06 -6.30
C GLY A 136 17.89 13.18 -5.74
N GLY A 137 17.26 14.22 -5.19
CA GLY A 137 17.95 15.40 -4.62
C GLY A 137 18.43 15.26 -3.19
N ASN A 138 18.00 14.20 -2.46
CA ASN A 138 18.26 14.08 -1.03
C ASN A 138 19.44 13.13 -0.74
N ASN A 139 20.42 13.62 0.03
CA ASN A 139 21.61 12.83 0.40
C ASN A 139 21.37 11.87 1.57
N PHE A 140 20.44 12.17 2.46
CA PHE A 140 20.19 11.41 3.67
C PHE A 140 18.99 10.47 3.54
N TYR A 141 17.88 10.97 2.98
CA TYR A 141 16.64 10.20 2.78
C TYR A 141 16.49 9.87 1.31
N THR A 142 17.21 8.86 0.86
CA THR A 142 17.14 8.35 -0.51
C THR A 142 17.13 6.83 -0.50
N THR A 143 16.68 6.26 -1.62
CA THR A 143 16.61 4.81 -1.82
C THR A 143 17.98 4.16 -1.87
N SER A 144 18.04 2.85 -1.63
CA SER A 144 19.25 2.05 -1.80
C SER A 144 19.73 2.10 -3.25
N ALA A 145 18.80 2.03 -4.22
CA ALA A 145 19.10 2.13 -5.64
C ALA A 145 19.80 3.46 -5.98
N ASN A 146 19.25 4.59 -5.56
CA ASN A 146 19.88 5.90 -5.79
C ASN A 146 21.24 6.02 -5.10
N ARG A 147 21.35 5.58 -3.85
CA ARG A 147 22.63 5.63 -3.10
C ARG A 147 23.75 4.87 -3.79
N MET A 148 23.44 3.73 -4.40
CA MET A 148 24.43 2.90 -5.11
C MET A 148 24.76 3.43 -6.50
N SER A 149 23.78 4.00 -7.22
CA SER A 149 23.90 4.30 -8.65
C SER A 149 24.10 5.79 -8.99
N ARG A 150 23.85 6.72 -8.07
CA ARG A 150 23.85 8.17 -8.35
C ARG A 150 25.15 8.74 -8.92
N HIS A 151 26.29 8.06 -8.71
CA HIS A 151 27.57 8.46 -9.30
C HIS A 151 27.64 8.22 -10.81
N VAL A 152 26.73 7.38 -11.34
CA VAL A 152 26.61 7.03 -12.76
C VAL A 152 25.26 7.45 -13.30
N PHE A 153 24.19 7.29 -12.52
CA PHE A 153 22.81 7.52 -12.88
C PHE A 153 22.13 8.42 -11.85
N GLU A 154 22.28 9.73 -11.95
CA GLU A 154 21.78 10.71 -10.97
C GLU A 154 20.27 10.61 -10.71
N ASN A 155 19.47 10.27 -11.74
CA ASN A 155 18.01 10.25 -11.66
C ASN A 155 17.42 8.86 -11.38
N ALA A 156 18.24 7.84 -11.12
CA ALA A 156 17.76 6.52 -10.76
C ALA A 156 17.37 6.50 -9.29
N ILE A 157 16.09 6.35 -8.99
CA ILE A 157 15.58 6.27 -7.62
C ILE A 157 15.01 4.91 -7.26
N THR A 158 14.71 4.06 -8.25
CA THR A 158 14.23 2.68 -8.04
C THR A 158 15.21 1.68 -8.61
N TYR A 159 15.11 0.42 -8.18
CA TYR A 159 15.90 -0.66 -8.78
C TYR A 159 15.58 -0.85 -10.27
N LYS A 160 14.32 -0.63 -10.67
CA LYS A 160 13.87 -0.68 -12.08
C LYS A 160 14.59 0.38 -12.92
N ASP A 161 14.71 1.61 -12.39
CA ASP A 161 15.45 2.67 -13.08
C ASP A 161 16.91 2.24 -13.35
N VAL A 162 17.56 1.61 -12.36
CA VAL A 162 18.94 1.15 -12.50
C VAL A 162 19.06 0.06 -13.56
N VAL A 163 18.18 -0.94 -13.54
CA VAL A 163 18.16 -2.03 -14.54
C VAL A 163 17.96 -1.46 -15.95
N ASP A 164 16.94 -0.62 -16.14
CA ASP A 164 16.63 0.00 -17.43
C ASP A 164 17.78 0.83 -17.98
N LEU A 165 18.49 1.55 -17.10
CA LEU A 165 19.64 2.35 -17.51
C LEU A 165 20.87 1.51 -17.81
N CYS A 166 21.10 0.42 -17.09
CA CYS A 166 22.16 -0.55 -17.41
C CYS A 166 21.92 -1.19 -18.78
N ASP A 167 20.71 -1.65 -19.05
CA ASP A 167 20.36 -2.28 -20.33
C ASP A 167 20.56 -1.33 -21.52
N LYS A 168 20.17 -0.06 -21.36
CA LYS A 168 20.39 0.98 -22.41
C LYS A 168 21.85 1.32 -22.64
N ASN A 169 22.73 1.13 -21.67
CA ASN A 169 24.16 1.42 -21.80
C ASN A 169 24.98 0.19 -22.25
N MET A 170 24.37 -0.99 -22.30
CA MET A 170 25.03 -2.20 -22.83
C MET A 170 24.82 -2.40 -24.35
N MET A 171 24.00 -1.58 -25.00
CA MET A 171 23.81 -1.54 -26.45
C MET A 171 24.65 -0.43 -27.09
#